data_383ab8dc9cd3dd4c6ba451bc7b2053b9
#
_entry.id   383ab8dc9cd3dd4c6ba451bc7b2053b9
#
_cell.length_a   1.000
_cell.length_b   1.000
_cell.length_c   1.000
_cell.angle_alpha   90.00
_cell.angle_beta   90.00
_cell.angle_gamma   90.00
#
_symmetry.space_group_name_H-M   'P 1'
#
loop_
_entity.id
_entity.type
_entity.pdbx_description
1 polymer ?
#
loop_
_entity_poly.entity_id
_entity_poly.type
_entity_poly.pdbx_seq_one_letter_code
_entity_poly.pdbx_strand_id
1 'polypeptide(L)'
;PLFNLPGVASLGAVMTFLSDNPAIISLSQDKRFSSYFKKYQYISLTNFGTAFGMGLLVIVFMVGQGFYIEPFIGLIGAFVGCIVSTRLMQRFVVKAFPKFLEENAVEGNVKFASKEEEVVEDKSKFIRTLNALLDGGRTGVDVGMAIIPGVLIISTLVMILTFGPSDGTYDGQAYEGIELLPFLAGKINFVFDWLFGFQDPHLVAFPITALGAVGAALGLVPSFLAEGWADGNAI
;
A
#
# COMPACT_ATOMS: atom_id res chain seq x y z
N PRO A 1 -12.10 -8.89 16.15
CA PRO A 1 -13.19 -7.94 16.40
C PRO A 1 -12.92 -6.55 15.84
N LEU A 2 -11.66 -6.02 15.90
CA LEU A 2 -11.34 -4.65 15.46
C LEU A 2 -11.64 -4.40 13.99
N PHE A 3 -11.20 -5.27 13.09
CA PHE A 3 -11.38 -5.15 11.64
C PHE A 3 -12.64 -5.83 11.11
N ASN A 4 -13.34 -6.58 11.95
CA ASN A 4 -14.45 -7.47 11.54
C ASN A 4 -14.03 -8.46 10.43
N LEU A 5 -12.81 -8.93 10.50
CA LEU A 5 -12.21 -9.92 9.62
C LEU A 5 -11.88 -11.21 10.40
N PRO A 6 -11.89 -12.38 9.73
CA PRO A 6 -11.37 -13.61 10.30
C PRO A 6 -9.89 -13.47 10.68
N GLY A 7 -9.43 -14.23 11.66
CA GLY A 7 -8.03 -14.17 12.14
C GLY A 7 -6.99 -14.45 11.04
N VAL A 8 -7.34 -15.24 10.04
CA VAL A 8 -6.49 -15.54 8.88
C VAL A 8 -6.10 -14.29 8.09
N ALA A 9 -6.87 -13.20 8.18
CA ALA A 9 -6.53 -11.93 7.56
C ALA A 9 -5.18 -11.35 8.04
N SER A 10 -4.75 -11.69 9.27
CA SER A 10 -3.44 -11.27 9.79
C SER A 10 -2.28 -11.74 8.92
N LEU A 11 -2.42 -12.88 8.24
CA LEU A 11 -1.43 -13.34 7.27
C LEU A 11 -1.28 -12.33 6.12
N GLY A 12 -2.39 -11.78 5.64
CA GLY A 12 -2.37 -10.73 4.61
C GLY A 12 -1.67 -9.47 5.10
N ALA A 13 -1.93 -9.03 6.34
CA ALA A 13 -1.24 -7.87 6.93
C ALA A 13 0.28 -8.08 7.03
N VAL A 14 0.71 -9.24 7.50
CA VAL A 14 2.14 -9.56 7.60
C VAL A 14 2.79 -9.60 6.22
N MET A 15 2.15 -10.24 5.24
CA MET A 15 2.69 -10.34 3.89
C MET A 15 2.81 -8.96 3.22
N THR A 16 1.79 -8.11 3.34
CA THR A 16 1.83 -6.75 2.77
C THR A 16 2.80 -5.84 3.50
N PHE A 17 2.93 -5.97 4.82
CA PHE A 17 3.91 -5.22 5.62
C PHE A 17 5.35 -5.53 5.21
N LEU A 18 5.65 -6.79 4.91
CA LEU A 18 6.99 -7.24 4.50
C LEU A 18 7.27 -7.00 3.01
N SER A 19 6.24 -6.86 2.19
CA SER A 19 6.39 -6.70 0.73
C SER A 19 5.64 -5.47 0.23
N ASP A 20 4.47 -5.65 -0.40
CA ASP A 20 3.65 -4.55 -0.94
C ASP A 20 2.19 -5.00 -1.11
N ASN A 21 1.31 -4.05 -1.45
CA ASN A 21 -0.13 -4.25 -1.67
C ASN A 21 -0.48 -5.44 -2.59
N PRO A 22 0.23 -5.70 -3.69
CA PRO A 22 -0.05 -6.85 -4.55
C PRO A 22 0.00 -8.20 -3.84
N ALA A 23 0.70 -8.30 -2.71
CA ALA A 23 0.76 -9.53 -1.92
C ALA A 23 -0.63 -9.97 -1.43
N ILE A 24 -1.52 -9.03 -1.07
CA ILE A 24 -2.89 -9.36 -0.66
C ILE A 24 -3.72 -9.88 -1.84
N ILE A 25 -3.47 -9.35 -3.05
CA ILE A 25 -4.14 -9.81 -4.28
C ILE A 25 -3.73 -11.24 -4.58
N SER A 26 -2.42 -11.51 -4.54
CA SER A 26 -1.87 -12.85 -4.75
C SER A 26 -2.43 -13.85 -3.72
N LEU A 27 -2.42 -13.47 -2.43
CA LEU A 27 -2.97 -14.30 -1.36
C LEU A 27 -4.48 -14.51 -1.52
N SER A 28 -5.21 -13.52 -2.00
CA SER A 28 -6.65 -13.62 -2.23
C SER A 28 -7.04 -14.60 -3.36
N GLN A 29 -6.13 -14.92 -4.26
CA GLN A 29 -6.33 -15.92 -5.30
C GLN A 29 -6.29 -17.36 -4.75
N ASP A 30 -5.69 -17.56 -3.58
CA ASP A 30 -5.72 -18.86 -2.91
C ASP A 30 -7.13 -19.15 -2.40
N LYS A 31 -7.74 -20.23 -2.91
CA LYS A 31 -9.10 -20.65 -2.55
C LYS A 31 -9.23 -21.03 -1.08
N ARG A 32 -8.16 -21.55 -0.45
CA ARG A 32 -8.16 -21.90 0.98
C ARG A 32 -8.21 -20.64 1.83
N PHE A 33 -7.38 -19.67 1.50
CA PHE A 33 -7.40 -18.37 2.16
C PHE A 33 -8.76 -17.69 2.00
N SER A 34 -9.26 -17.59 0.78
CA SER A 34 -10.50 -16.89 0.44
C SER A 34 -11.75 -17.54 1.05
N SER A 35 -11.73 -18.85 1.31
CA SER A 35 -12.87 -19.59 1.91
C SER A 35 -13.19 -19.18 3.34
N TYR A 36 -12.29 -18.51 4.05
CA TYR A 36 -12.51 -18.02 5.40
C TYR A 36 -13.35 -16.74 5.46
N PHE A 37 -13.59 -16.08 4.32
CA PHE A 37 -14.22 -14.77 4.26
C PHE A 37 -15.64 -14.82 3.71
N LYS A 38 -16.48 -13.91 4.22
CA LYS A 38 -17.71 -13.51 3.53
C LYS A 38 -17.37 -12.55 2.40
N LYS A 39 -18.22 -12.42 1.36
CA LYS A 39 -17.96 -11.54 0.21
C LYS A 39 -17.66 -10.10 0.61
N TYR A 40 -18.40 -9.51 1.56
CA TYR A 40 -18.15 -8.15 2.03
C TYR A 40 -16.81 -7.99 2.76
N GLN A 41 -16.38 -9.02 3.47
CA GLN A 41 -15.07 -9.05 4.15
C GLN A 41 -13.93 -9.19 3.13
N TYR A 42 -14.10 -10.09 2.16
CA TYR A 42 -13.13 -10.34 1.11
C TYR A 42 -12.84 -9.08 0.29
N ILE A 43 -13.88 -8.33 -0.11
CA ILE A 43 -13.71 -7.06 -0.83
C ILE A 43 -12.93 -6.06 0.02
N SER A 44 -13.12 -6.03 1.35
CA SER A 44 -12.41 -5.10 2.23
C SER A 44 -10.93 -5.46 2.49
N LEU A 45 -10.46 -6.62 2.03
CA LEU A 45 -9.05 -7.01 2.16
C LEU A 45 -8.10 -6.07 1.40
N THR A 46 -8.57 -5.44 0.32
CA THR A 46 -7.77 -4.44 -0.41
C THR A 46 -7.39 -3.28 0.49
N ASN A 47 -8.35 -2.70 1.24
CA ASN A 47 -8.08 -1.63 2.20
C ASN A 47 -7.14 -2.08 3.32
N PHE A 48 -7.36 -3.31 3.80
CA PHE A 48 -6.53 -3.90 4.85
C PHE A 48 -5.09 -4.10 4.39
N GLY A 49 -4.88 -4.59 3.16
CA GLY A 49 -3.57 -4.75 2.57
C GLY A 49 -2.87 -3.41 2.31
N THR A 50 -3.60 -2.44 1.74
CA THR A 50 -3.05 -1.11 1.42
C THR A 50 -2.52 -0.38 2.64
N ALA A 51 -3.19 -0.49 3.78
CA ALA A 51 -2.77 0.19 5.00
C ALA A 51 -1.42 -0.31 5.57
N PHE A 52 -1.03 -1.53 5.23
CA PHE A 52 0.23 -2.13 5.70
C PHE A 52 1.26 -2.31 4.58
N GLY A 53 0.92 -1.94 3.34
CA GLY A 53 1.79 -2.11 2.19
C GLY A 53 3.13 -1.44 2.36
N MET A 54 4.22 -2.19 2.12
CA MET A 54 5.61 -1.74 2.26
C MET A 54 5.99 -1.21 3.66
N GLY A 55 5.22 -1.49 4.71
CA GLY A 55 5.42 -0.88 6.03
C GLY A 55 6.82 -1.06 6.58
N LEU A 56 7.42 -2.25 6.44
CA LEU A 56 8.80 -2.48 6.86
C LEU A 56 9.79 -1.62 6.06
N LEU A 57 9.60 -1.52 4.74
CA LEU A 57 10.48 -0.77 3.85
C LEU A 57 10.41 0.72 4.16
N VAL A 58 9.20 1.25 4.40
CA VAL A 58 9.01 2.65 4.83
C VAL A 58 9.76 2.92 6.13
N ILE A 59 9.60 2.07 7.15
CA ILE A 59 10.30 2.22 8.43
C ILE A 59 11.82 2.23 8.23
N VAL A 60 12.36 1.25 7.51
CA VAL A 60 13.81 1.14 7.27
C VAL A 60 14.34 2.34 6.50
N PHE A 61 13.62 2.80 5.48
CA PHE A 61 13.98 3.97 4.68
C PHE A 61 14.01 5.24 5.55
N MET A 62 12.96 5.49 6.32
CA MET A 62 12.83 6.68 7.17
C MET A 62 13.89 6.71 8.28
N VAL A 63 14.18 5.56 8.89
CA VAL A 63 15.31 5.43 9.84
C VAL A 63 16.63 5.76 9.15
N GLY A 64 16.82 5.36 7.90
CA GLY A 64 17.99 5.71 7.08
C GLY A 64 18.09 7.21 6.79
N GLN A 65 16.98 7.95 6.77
CA GLN A 65 16.93 9.41 6.65
C GLN A 65 17.12 10.15 8.00
N GLY A 66 17.25 9.41 9.10
CA GLY A 66 17.45 9.97 10.44
C GLY A 66 16.17 10.11 11.27
N PHE A 67 15.03 9.67 10.75
CA PHE A 67 13.75 9.67 11.46
C PHE A 67 13.55 8.34 12.21
N TYR A 68 13.72 8.34 13.52
CA TYR A 68 13.73 7.11 14.32
C TYR A 68 12.38 6.80 14.98
N ILE A 69 11.58 7.81 15.27
CA ILE A 69 10.31 7.68 16.00
C ILE A 69 9.11 7.85 15.06
N GLU A 70 9.22 8.75 14.11
CA GLU A 70 8.18 9.20 13.19
C GLU A 70 7.54 8.05 12.41
N PRO A 71 8.30 7.09 11.83
CA PRO A 71 7.70 5.98 11.09
C PRO A 71 6.88 5.03 11.98
N PHE A 72 7.18 4.95 13.27
CA PHE A 72 6.37 4.15 14.20
C PHE A 72 5.08 4.87 14.58
N ILE A 73 5.10 6.20 14.68
CA ILE A 73 3.88 7.02 14.85
C ILE A 73 3.01 6.87 13.61
N GLY A 74 3.59 6.97 12.42
CA GLY A 74 2.92 6.71 11.15
C GLY A 74 2.29 5.32 11.06
N LEU A 75 2.99 4.28 11.54
CA LEU A 75 2.45 2.92 11.61
C LEU A 75 1.21 2.81 12.53
N ILE A 76 1.21 3.52 13.68
CA ILE A 76 0.04 3.59 14.56
C ILE A 76 -1.11 4.30 13.83
N GLY A 77 -0.84 5.40 13.14
CA GLY A 77 -1.81 6.10 12.30
C GLY A 77 -2.39 5.20 11.20
N ALA A 78 -1.54 4.46 10.50
CA ALA A 78 -1.94 3.48 9.49
C ALA A 78 -2.85 2.39 10.08
N PHE A 79 -2.53 1.90 11.27
CA PHE A 79 -3.35 0.90 11.97
C PHE A 79 -4.75 1.44 12.31
N VAL A 80 -4.85 2.66 12.83
CA VAL A 80 -6.13 3.33 13.13
C VAL A 80 -6.90 3.60 11.83
N GLY A 81 -6.24 4.15 10.82
CA GLY A 81 -6.81 4.38 9.49
C GLY A 81 -7.33 3.10 8.84
N CYS A 82 -6.59 2.00 8.99
CA CYS A 82 -7.00 0.69 8.52
C CYS A 82 -8.30 0.19 9.19
N ILE A 83 -8.44 0.37 10.50
CA ILE A 83 -9.69 0.01 11.21
C ILE A 83 -10.86 0.81 10.62
N VAL A 84 -10.69 2.11 10.48
CA VAL A 84 -11.75 3.01 10.00
C VAL A 84 -12.11 2.68 8.54
N SER A 85 -11.12 2.62 7.65
CA SER A 85 -11.33 2.39 6.22
C SER A 85 -11.93 1.03 5.92
N THR A 86 -11.41 -0.04 6.57
CA THR A 86 -11.92 -1.40 6.41
C THR A 86 -13.38 -1.51 6.89
N ARG A 87 -13.70 -0.93 8.06
CA ARG A 87 -15.06 -0.92 8.59
C ARG A 87 -16.02 -0.10 7.73
N LEU A 88 -15.56 1.04 7.25
CA LEU A 88 -16.35 1.91 6.37
C LEU A 88 -16.65 1.21 5.05
N MET A 89 -15.63 0.61 4.43
CA MET A 89 -15.79 -0.18 3.20
C MET A 89 -16.81 -1.32 3.38
N GLN A 90 -16.70 -2.09 4.46
CA GLN A 90 -17.64 -3.16 4.76
C GLN A 90 -19.08 -2.64 4.87
N ARG A 91 -19.28 -1.48 5.54
CA ARG A 91 -20.62 -0.86 5.66
C ARG A 91 -21.18 -0.44 4.29
N PHE A 92 -20.35 0.17 3.45
CA PHE A 92 -20.77 0.58 2.10
C PHE A 92 -21.10 -0.64 1.22
N VAL A 93 -20.26 -1.68 1.26
CA VAL A 93 -20.48 -2.91 0.49
C VAL A 93 -21.77 -3.59 0.93
N VAL A 94 -22.02 -3.75 2.23
CA VAL A 94 -23.26 -4.36 2.74
C VAL A 94 -24.49 -3.51 2.40
N LYS A 95 -24.37 -2.17 2.43
CA LYS A 95 -25.45 -1.27 2.05
C LYS A 95 -25.80 -1.39 0.55
N ALA A 96 -24.77 -1.50 -0.31
CA ALA A 96 -24.95 -1.64 -1.75
C ALA A 96 -25.39 -3.06 -2.15
N PHE A 97 -24.87 -4.08 -1.48
CA PHE A 97 -25.08 -5.49 -1.77
C PHE A 97 -25.39 -6.28 -0.48
N PRO A 98 -26.65 -6.19 0.05
CA PRO A 98 -27.00 -6.82 1.33
C PRO A 98 -26.75 -8.35 1.36
N LYS A 99 -26.87 -9.02 0.21
CA LYS A 99 -26.62 -10.47 0.08
C LYS A 99 -25.19 -10.87 0.44
N PHE A 100 -24.22 -9.97 0.26
CA PHE A 100 -22.80 -10.26 0.55
C PHE A 100 -22.51 -10.47 2.03
N LEU A 101 -23.45 -10.12 2.91
CA LEU A 101 -23.36 -10.40 4.34
C LEU A 101 -23.41 -11.91 4.64
N GLU A 102 -24.20 -12.65 3.87
CA GLU A 102 -24.42 -14.10 4.06
C GLU A 102 -23.57 -14.94 3.11
N GLU A 103 -23.30 -14.43 1.92
CA GLU A 103 -22.55 -15.13 0.89
C GLU A 103 -21.06 -15.28 1.23
N ASN A 104 -20.52 -16.48 1.00
CA ASN A 104 -19.10 -16.74 1.13
C ASN A 104 -18.34 -16.18 -0.07
N ALA A 105 -17.06 -15.78 0.12
CA ALA A 105 -16.21 -15.28 -0.95
C ALA A 105 -15.98 -16.31 -2.06
N VAL A 106 -15.93 -17.59 -1.70
CA VAL A 106 -15.85 -18.72 -2.64
C VAL A 106 -17.17 -19.46 -2.60
N GLU A 107 -17.82 -19.61 -3.75
CA GLU A 107 -19.04 -20.41 -3.90
C GLU A 107 -18.69 -21.91 -3.88
N GLY A 108 -19.43 -22.64 -3.06
CA GLY A 108 -19.25 -24.07 -2.87
C GLY A 108 -18.61 -24.37 -1.52
N ASN A 109 -19.06 -25.48 -0.91
CA ASN A 109 -18.29 -26.11 0.14
C ASN A 109 -16.95 -26.47 -0.49
N VAL A 110 -15.92 -25.63 -0.26
CA VAL A 110 -14.57 -26.12 -0.30
C VAL A 110 -14.55 -27.16 0.82
N LYS A 111 -15.12 -28.33 0.54
CA LYS A 111 -14.70 -29.52 1.25
C LYS A 111 -13.19 -29.37 1.15
N PHE A 112 -12.52 -29.22 2.26
CA PHE A 112 -11.13 -29.59 2.36
C PHE A 112 -11.12 -31.05 1.91
N ALA A 113 -11.30 -31.24 0.59
CA ALA A 113 -10.91 -32.46 -0.02
C ALA A 113 -9.44 -32.50 0.35
N SER A 114 -9.14 -33.34 1.29
CA SER A 114 -7.98 -34.19 1.26
C SER A 114 -7.95 -34.98 -0.08
N LYS A 115 -8.15 -34.28 -1.18
CA LYS A 115 -7.38 -34.53 -2.37
C LYS A 115 -6.04 -33.91 -1.96
N GLU A 116 -5.25 -34.74 -1.28
CA GLU A 116 -3.94 -35.03 -1.73
C GLU A 116 -3.95 -34.85 -3.27
N GLU A 117 -3.86 -33.57 -3.77
CA GLU A 117 -2.93 -33.36 -4.84
C GLU A 117 -1.74 -34.08 -4.26
N GLU A 118 -1.36 -35.19 -4.90
CA GLU A 118 -0.10 -35.86 -4.64
C GLU A 118 0.93 -34.72 -4.62
N VAL A 119 1.06 -34.11 -3.45
CA VAL A 119 2.27 -33.46 -3.05
C VAL A 119 3.20 -34.63 -3.11
N VAL A 120 3.88 -34.78 -4.26
CA VAL A 120 5.05 -35.64 -4.39
C VAL A 120 5.75 -35.34 -3.08
N GLU A 121 5.69 -36.29 -2.17
CA GLU A 121 6.26 -36.19 -0.84
C GLU A 121 7.75 -35.96 -1.02
N ASP A 122 8.10 -34.76 -1.32
CA ASP A 122 9.46 -34.28 -1.18
C ASP A 122 9.76 -34.32 0.29
N LYS A 123 10.36 -35.47 0.66
CA LYS A 123 10.51 -35.93 2.04
C LYS A 123 11.36 -35.03 2.90
N SER A 124 11.96 -33.96 2.34
CA SER A 124 12.78 -32.99 3.06
C SER A 124 12.07 -31.66 3.23
N LYS A 125 11.93 -31.21 4.48
CA LYS A 125 11.43 -29.85 4.82
C LYS A 125 12.24 -28.77 4.10
N PHE A 126 13.54 -29.01 3.89
CA PHE A 126 14.43 -28.10 3.18
C PHE A 126 14.00 -27.90 1.72
N ILE A 127 13.70 -28.97 0.98
CA ILE A 127 13.29 -28.90 -0.43
C ILE A 127 11.94 -28.19 -0.54
N ARG A 128 11.00 -28.46 0.37
CA ARG A 128 9.71 -27.75 0.41
C ARG A 128 9.87 -26.25 0.65
N THR A 129 10.76 -25.86 1.56
CA THR A 129 11.05 -24.45 1.82
C THR A 129 11.73 -23.80 0.61
N LEU A 130 12.67 -24.50 -0.02
CA LEU A 130 13.36 -24.01 -1.21
C LEU A 130 12.39 -23.82 -2.38
N ASN A 131 11.53 -24.79 -2.65
CA ASN A 131 10.51 -24.68 -3.70
C ASN A 131 9.54 -23.51 -3.42
N ALA A 132 9.06 -23.37 -2.19
CA ALA A 132 8.20 -22.23 -1.81
C ALA A 132 8.91 -20.88 -1.99
N LEU A 133 10.21 -20.80 -1.70
CA LEU A 133 11.02 -19.60 -1.92
C LEU A 133 11.18 -19.30 -3.41
N LEU A 134 11.44 -20.29 -4.24
CA LEU A 134 11.58 -20.15 -5.69
C LEU A 134 10.25 -19.74 -6.34
N ASP A 135 9.15 -20.38 -5.96
CA ASP A 135 7.81 -20.05 -6.46
C ASP A 135 7.38 -18.66 -6.03
N GLY A 136 7.65 -18.29 -4.77
CA GLY A 136 7.41 -16.94 -4.25
C GLY A 136 8.24 -15.90 -4.99
N GLY A 137 9.51 -16.17 -5.24
CA GLY A 137 10.40 -15.30 -6.01
C GLY A 137 9.91 -15.08 -7.44
N ARG A 138 9.51 -16.16 -8.13
CA ARG A 138 8.92 -16.07 -9.48
C ARG A 138 7.66 -15.23 -9.50
N THR A 139 6.73 -15.52 -8.62
CA THR A 139 5.47 -14.75 -8.49
C THR A 139 5.76 -13.29 -8.18
N GLY A 140 6.73 -13.00 -7.31
CA GLY A 140 7.16 -11.64 -6.99
C GLY A 140 7.68 -10.86 -8.20
N VAL A 141 8.48 -11.51 -9.05
CA VAL A 141 8.97 -10.90 -10.30
C VAL A 141 7.81 -10.62 -11.27
N ASP A 142 6.92 -11.59 -11.47
CA ASP A 142 5.77 -11.41 -12.38
C ASP A 142 4.87 -10.26 -11.94
N VAL A 143 4.56 -10.18 -10.65
CA VAL A 143 3.77 -9.08 -10.04
C VAL A 143 4.53 -7.76 -10.14
N GLY A 144 5.82 -7.72 -9.81
CA GLY A 144 6.66 -6.53 -9.93
C GLY A 144 6.66 -5.97 -11.34
N MET A 145 6.89 -6.81 -12.34
CA MET A 145 6.88 -6.40 -13.75
C MET A 145 5.52 -5.87 -14.21
N ALA A 146 4.42 -6.41 -13.69
CA ALA A 146 3.08 -5.94 -14.02
C ALA A 146 2.78 -4.54 -13.42
N ILE A 147 3.41 -4.17 -12.30
CA ILE A 147 3.17 -2.91 -11.59
C ILE A 147 4.04 -1.77 -12.15
N ILE A 148 5.28 -2.05 -12.57
CA ILE A 148 6.26 -1.04 -13.00
C ILE A 148 5.67 -0.01 -13.98
N PRO A 149 4.94 -0.37 -15.06
CA PRO A 149 4.42 0.62 -16.00
C PRO A 149 3.46 1.62 -15.33
N GLY A 150 2.56 1.12 -14.46
CA GLY A 150 1.61 1.97 -13.73
C GLY A 150 2.32 2.92 -12.76
N VAL A 151 3.29 2.43 -12.02
CA VAL A 151 4.10 3.24 -11.09
C VAL A 151 4.84 4.34 -11.85
N LEU A 152 5.51 4.00 -12.95
CA LEU A 152 6.26 4.98 -13.75
C LEU A 152 5.34 6.09 -14.29
N ILE A 153 4.18 5.74 -14.85
CA ILE A 153 3.23 6.72 -15.38
C ILE A 153 2.76 7.67 -14.28
N ILE A 154 2.31 7.12 -13.13
CA ILE A 154 1.79 7.93 -12.03
C ILE A 154 2.90 8.81 -11.43
N SER A 155 4.08 8.24 -11.17
CA SER A 155 5.20 9.01 -10.60
C SER A 155 5.63 10.13 -11.52
N THR A 156 5.76 9.87 -12.82
CA THR A 156 6.12 10.89 -13.82
C THR A 156 5.06 11.99 -13.87
N LEU A 157 3.78 11.62 -13.89
CA LEU A 157 2.69 12.61 -13.90
C LEU A 157 2.71 13.48 -12.63
N VAL A 158 2.87 12.87 -11.46
CA VAL A 158 2.93 13.62 -10.19
C VAL A 158 4.17 14.53 -10.16
N MET A 159 5.33 14.05 -10.62
CA MET A 159 6.55 14.88 -10.69
C MET A 159 6.34 16.11 -11.60
N ILE A 160 5.77 15.93 -12.80
CA ILE A 160 5.46 17.04 -13.71
C ILE A 160 4.50 18.04 -13.07
N LEU A 161 3.54 17.57 -12.28
CA LEU A 161 2.54 18.43 -11.64
C LEU A 161 3.05 19.09 -10.34
N THR A 162 4.16 18.62 -9.77
CA THR A 162 4.65 19.06 -8.47
C THR A 162 5.84 19.99 -8.56
N PHE A 163 6.84 19.60 -9.36
CA PHE A 163 8.09 20.35 -9.46
C PHE A 163 8.03 21.34 -10.62
N GLY A 164 8.66 22.49 -10.46
CA GLY A 164 8.84 23.49 -11.50
C GLY A 164 10.31 23.86 -11.67
N PRO A 165 10.63 24.72 -12.64
CA PRO A 165 11.98 25.20 -12.83
C PRO A 165 12.42 26.06 -11.64
N SER A 166 13.60 25.80 -11.10
CA SER A 166 14.14 26.43 -9.88
C SER A 166 14.33 27.95 -10.00
N ASP A 167 14.53 28.44 -11.22
CA ASP A 167 14.76 29.87 -11.55
C ASP A 167 13.63 30.48 -12.40
N GLY A 168 12.54 29.77 -12.59
CA GLY A 168 11.39 30.20 -13.42
C GLY A 168 11.61 30.06 -14.93
N THR A 169 12.72 29.50 -15.37
CA THR A 169 13.03 29.23 -16.79
C THR A 169 13.13 27.73 -17.04
N TYR A 170 12.58 27.26 -18.16
CA TYR A 170 12.65 25.86 -18.55
C TYR A 170 13.93 25.63 -19.37
N ASP A 171 14.89 24.94 -18.78
CA ASP A 171 16.19 24.64 -19.38
C ASP A 171 16.35 23.16 -19.79
N GLY A 172 15.32 22.35 -19.62
CA GLY A 172 15.33 20.91 -19.91
C GLY A 172 16.04 20.09 -18.84
N GLN A 173 16.10 20.62 -17.62
CA GLN A 173 16.64 19.91 -16.48
C GLN A 173 15.68 18.85 -15.92
N ALA A 174 16.18 17.94 -15.09
CA ALA A 174 15.33 17.00 -14.40
C ALA A 174 14.38 17.74 -13.42
N TYR A 175 13.15 17.26 -13.32
CA TYR A 175 12.10 17.79 -12.44
C TYR A 175 11.53 19.16 -12.84
N GLU A 176 11.75 19.65 -14.04
CA GLU A 176 11.09 20.86 -14.55
C GLU A 176 9.67 20.53 -15.03
N GLY A 177 8.71 20.65 -14.14
CA GLY A 177 7.28 20.46 -14.40
C GLY A 177 6.51 21.79 -14.36
N ILE A 178 5.22 21.73 -14.06
CA ILE A 178 4.29 22.88 -14.14
C ILE A 178 3.80 23.37 -12.77
N GLU A 179 4.27 22.85 -11.67
CA GLU A 179 3.92 23.20 -10.26
C GLU A 179 2.40 23.35 -10.00
N LEU A 180 1.59 22.60 -10.69
CA LEU A 180 0.13 22.71 -10.57
C LEU A 180 -0.37 22.27 -9.19
N LEU A 181 0.20 21.19 -8.65
CA LEU A 181 -0.22 20.66 -7.34
C LEU A 181 0.12 21.63 -6.21
N PRO A 182 1.33 22.20 -6.07
CA PRO A 182 1.63 23.22 -5.08
C PRO A 182 0.79 24.47 -5.24
N PHE A 183 0.55 24.93 -6.47
CA PHE A 183 -0.32 26.06 -6.73
C PHE A 183 -1.76 25.86 -6.22
N LEU A 184 -2.34 24.69 -6.48
CA LEU A 184 -3.68 24.36 -5.99
C LEU A 184 -3.69 24.14 -4.47
N ALA A 185 -2.70 23.46 -3.94
CA ALA A 185 -2.54 23.21 -2.52
C ALA A 185 -2.37 24.50 -1.73
N GLY A 186 -1.61 25.47 -2.26
CA GLY A 186 -1.42 26.78 -1.63
C GLY A 186 -2.72 27.53 -1.37
N LYS A 187 -3.76 27.36 -2.20
CA LYS A 187 -5.08 27.98 -1.98
C LYS A 187 -5.85 27.40 -0.80
N ILE A 188 -5.57 26.16 -0.43
CA ILE A 188 -6.24 25.45 0.66
C ILE A 188 -5.22 24.96 1.70
N ASN A 189 -4.05 25.59 1.75
CA ASN A 189 -2.95 25.20 2.63
C ASN A 189 -3.36 25.16 4.11
N PHE A 190 -4.26 26.05 4.54
CA PHE A 190 -4.77 26.04 5.91
C PHE A 190 -5.44 24.71 6.31
N VAL A 191 -6.00 23.97 5.35
CA VAL A 191 -6.58 22.64 5.59
C VAL A 191 -5.48 21.61 5.74
N PHE A 192 -4.45 21.66 4.88
CA PHE A 192 -3.33 20.73 4.91
C PHE A 192 -2.44 20.94 6.15
N ASP A 193 -2.19 22.19 6.52
CA ASP A 193 -1.47 22.53 7.74
C ASP A 193 -2.24 22.03 8.99
N TRP A 194 -3.54 22.32 9.07
CA TRP A 194 -4.35 21.89 10.21
C TRP A 194 -4.51 20.36 10.31
N LEU A 195 -4.63 19.64 9.17
CA LEU A 195 -4.95 18.21 9.14
C LEU A 195 -3.69 17.34 9.17
N PHE A 196 -2.63 17.76 8.49
CA PHE A 196 -1.41 16.97 8.28
C PHE A 196 -0.15 17.65 8.81
N GLY A 197 -0.23 18.93 9.24
CA GLY A 197 0.95 19.71 9.65
C GLY A 197 1.85 20.12 8.47
N PHE A 198 1.35 20.13 7.24
CA PHE A 198 2.12 20.51 6.06
C PHE A 198 2.29 22.03 6.01
N GLN A 199 3.51 22.49 6.30
CA GLN A 199 3.84 23.92 6.23
C GLN A 199 4.07 24.37 4.78
N ASP A 200 4.60 23.49 3.94
CA ASP A 200 4.87 23.78 2.53
C ASP A 200 3.85 23.07 1.61
N PRO A 201 3.28 23.79 0.61
CA PRO A 201 2.33 23.20 -0.34
C PRO A 201 2.89 22.06 -1.20
N HIS A 202 4.21 21.99 -1.41
CA HIS A 202 4.84 20.89 -2.18
C HIS A 202 4.68 19.54 -1.50
N LEU A 203 4.55 19.51 -0.17
CA LEU A 203 4.36 18.29 0.60
C LEU A 203 3.09 17.52 0.23
N VAL A 204 2.10 18.17 -0.37
CA VAL A 204 0.87 17.52 -0.88
C VAL A 204 1.18 16.48 -1.96
N ALA A 205 2.30 16.61 -2.66
CA ALA A 205 2.74 15.61 -3.63
C ALA A 205 3.02 14.25 -2.99
N PHE A 206 3.46 14.21 -1.74
CA PHE A 206 3.80 12.98 -1.05
C PHE A 206 2.58 12.03 -0.92
N PRO A 207 1.47 12.40 -0.26
CA PRO A 207 0.30 11.54 -0.17
C PRO A 207 -0.35 11.23 -1.52
N ILE A 208 -0.32 12.16 -2.48
CA ILE A 208 -0.86 11.92 -3.83
C ILE A 208 -0.03 10.85 -4.54
N THR A 209 1.29 10.93 -4.47
CA THR A 209 2.18 9.90 -5.05
C THR A 209 2.02 8.57 -4.34
N ALA A 210 1.87 8.58 -3.01
CA ALA A 210 1.66 7.37 -2.21
C ALA A 210 0.37 6.63 -2.56
N LEU A 211 -0.69 7.32 -3.00
CA LEU A 211 -1.90 6.68 -3.53
C LEU A 211 -1.64 5.83 -4.77
N GLY A 212 -0.66 6.21 -5.57
CA GLY A 212 -0.24 5.43 -6.74
C GLY A 212 0.81 4.38 -6.42
N ALA A 213 1.84 4.77 -5.67
CA ALA A 213 2.93 3.89 -5.28
C ALA A 213 3.71 4.47 -4.09
N VAL A 214 3.72 3.76 -2.98
CA VAL A 214 4.46 4.16 -1.77
C VAL A 214 5.96 4.31 -2.05
N GLY A 215 6.54 3.37 -2.83
CA GLY A 215 7.96 3.44 -3.19
C GLY A 215 8.34 4.70 -3.98
N ALA A 216 7.44 5.18 -4.84
CA ALA A 216 7.64 6.44 -5.57
C ALA A 216 7.56 7.65 -4.63
N ALA A 217 6.63 7.65 -3.66
CA ALA A 217 6.55 8.70 -2.65
C ALA A 217 7.82 8.79 -1.80
N LEU A 218 8.37 7.65 -1.38
CA LEU A 218 9.65 7.61 -0.66
C LEU A 218 10.79 8.24 -1.47
N GLY A 219 10.76 8.12 -2.80
CA GLY A 219 11.73 8.76 -3.69
C GLY A 219 11.71 10.29 -3.66
N LEU A 220 10.60 10.93 -3.23
CA LEU A 220 10.50 12.38 -3.09
C LEU A 220 11.13 12.91 -1.79
N VAL A 221 11.21 12.07 -0.75
CA VAL A 221 11.68 12.49 0.59
C VAL A 221 13.04 13.15 0.58
N PRO A 222 14.10 12.61 -0.08
CA PRO A 222 15.39 13.26 -0.10
C PRO A 222 15.36 14.66 -0.72
N SER A 223 14.59 14.86 -1.79
CA SER A 223 14.42 16.17 -2.43
C SER A 223 13.72 17.15 -1.49
N PHE A 224 12.64 16.73 -0.83
CA PHE A 224 11.92 17.59 0.12
C PHE A 224 12.75 17.99 1.32
N LEU A 225 13.61 17.08 1.80
CA LEU A 225 14.57 17.39 2.88
C LEU A 225 15.67 18.34 2.41
N ALA A 226 16.18 18.18 1.19
CA ALA A 226 17.22 19.03 0.62
C ALA A 226 16.73 20.47 0.40
N GLU A 227 15.48 20.64 -0.01
CA GLU A 227 14.83 21.95 -0.19
C GLU A 227 14.36 22.57 1.14
N GLY A 228 14.39 21.80 2.24
CA GLY A 228 13.93 22.27 3.54
C GLY A 228 12.41 22.37 3.66
N TRP A 229 11.65 21.72 2.78
CA TRP A 229 10.16 21.72 2.80
C TRP A 229 9.60 20.78 3.87
N ALA A 230 10.33 19.72 4.18
CA ALA A 230 9.87 18.66 5.07
C ALA A 230 10.69 18.58 6.36
N ASP A 231 9.98 18.32 7.44
CA ASP A 231 10.53 17.94 8.74
C ASP A 231 9.91 16.62 9.24
N GLY A 232 10.26 16.19 10.44
CA GLY A 232 9.74 14.94 11.01
C GLY A 232 8.23 14.91 11.25
N ASN A 233 7.53 16.05 11.24
CA ASN A 233 6.08 16.10 11.37
C ASN A 233 5.37 16.02 10.00
N ALA A 234 6.08 16.37 8.94
CA ALA A 234 5.51 16.49 7.60
C ALA A 234 5.74 15.24 6.74
N ILE A 235 6.51 14.29 7.22
CA ILE A 235 6.81 13.00 6.60
C ILE A 235 6.34 11.86 7.49
#